data_7a75949260bbd1bbad5a966649509d49
#
_entry.id   7a75949260bbd1bbad5a966649509d49
#
_cell.length_a   1.000
_cell.length_b   1.000
_cell.length_c   1.000
_cell.angle_alpha   90.00
_cell.angle_beta   90.00
_cell.angle_gamma   90.00
#
_symmetry.space_group_name_H-M   'P 1'
#
loop_
_entity.id
_entity.type
_entity.pdbx_description
1 polymer ?
#
loop_
_entity_poly.entity_id
_entity_poly.type
_entity_poly.pdbx_seq_one_letter_code
_entity_poly.pdbx_strand_id
1 'polypeptide(L)' 'MGMGNKHVTQEVLLEEIERIRKIMIFTALKEGLVSDNTVKVSQILDRKLNELEEIY' A
#
# COMPACT_ATOMS: atom_id res chain seq x y z
N MET A 1 -0.32 -7.53 -25.64
CA MET A 1 -0.43 -7.20 -25.12
C MET A 1 -0.42 -6.46 -24.51
N GLY A 2 -0.20 -6.48 -24.56
CA GLY A 2 -0.06 -5.75 -23.74
C GLY A 2 -0.92 -5.07 -23.12
N MET A 3 -1.47 -5.17 -23.21
CA MET A 3 -2.12 -4.68 -22.66
C MET A 3 -2.33 -4.31 -21.61
N GLY A 4 -3.04 -4.06 -21.36
CA GLY A 4 -3.44 -3.71 -20.10
C GLY A 4 -2.52 -3.87 -18.99
N ASN A 5 -1.50 -4.48 -19.20
CA ASN A 5 -0.56 -4.68 -18.14
C ASN A 5 0.12 -3.40 -17.73
N LYS A 6 -0.12 -2.35 -18.44
CA LYS A 6 0.39 -1.07 -18.02
C LYS A 6 -0.50 -0.39 -17.01
N HIS A 7 -1.66 -0.95 -16.82
CA HIS A 7 -2.62 -0.37 -15.90
C HIS A 7 -2.63 -1.17 -14.64
N VAL A 8 -2.55 -0.47 -13.53
CA VAL A 8 -2.78 -1.10 -12.25
C VAL A 8 -4.29 -1.15 -12.09
N THR A 9 -4.84 -2.34 -12.19
CA THR A 9 -6.27 -2.48 -12.02
C THR A 9 -6.64 -2.21 -10.58
N GLN A 10 -7.91 -1.91 -10.39
CA GLN A 10 -8.43 -1.68 -9.06
C GLN A 10 -8.18 -2.90 -8.15
N GLU A 11 -8.37 -4.08 -8.70
CA GLU A 11 -8.19 -5.30 -7.93
C GLU A 11 -6.73 -5.49 -7.49
N VAL A 12 -5.80 -5.24 -8.42
CA VAL A 12 -4.39 -5.38 -8.11
C VAL A 12 -3.99 -4.36 -7.05
N LEU A 13 -4.50 -3.13 -7.19
CA LEU A 13 -4.17 -2.09 -6.25
C LEU A 13 -4.71 -2.41 -4.86
N LEU A 14 -5.92 -2.96 -4.78
CA LEU A 14 -6.48 -3.35 -3.49
C LEU A 14 -5.65 -4.45 -2.83
N GLU A 15 -5.15 -5.40 -3.63
CA GLU A 15 -4.29 -6.43 -3.09
C GLU A 15 -3.00 -5.86 -2.54
N GLU A 16 -2.43 -4.90 -3.25
CA GLU A 16 -1.22 -4.24 -2.79
C GLU A 16 -1.45 -3.51 -1.49
N ILE A 17 -2.58 -2.81 -1.41
CA ILE A 17 -2.93 -2.06 -0.21
C ILE A 17 -3.08 -3.00 0.98
N GLU A 18 -3.74 -4.14 0.78
CA GLU A 18 -3.90 -5.10 1.86
C GLU A 18 -2.56 -5.66 2.33
N ARG A 19 -1.68 -5.94 1.38
CA ARG A 19 -0.36 -6.46 1.72
C ARG A 19 0.43 -5.45 2.52
N ILE A 20 0.42 -4.20 2.09
CA ILE A 20 1.15 -3.14 2.78
C ILE A 20 0.56 -2.91 4.16
N ARG A 21 -0.76 -2.99 4.27
CA ARG A 21 -1.43 -2.82 5.55
C ARG A 21 -0.98 -3.88 6.55
N LYS A 22 -0.85 -5.13 6.09
CA LYS A 22 -0.37 -6.19 6.96
C LYS A 22 1.06 -5.96 7.38
N ILE A 23 1.89 -5.50 6.45
CA ILE A 23 3.28 -5.19 6.76
C ILE A 23 3.34 -4.07 7.81
N MET A 24 2.49 -3.07 7.66
CA MET A 24 2.47 -1.97 8.61
C MET A 24 2.11 -2.45 10.01
N ILE A 25 1.08 -3.28 10.11
CA ILE A 25 0.67 -3.80 11.39
C ILE A 25 1.79 -4.63 12.02
N PHE A 26 2.40 -5.48 11.23
CA PHE A 26 3.49 -6.33 11.71
C PHE A 26 4.67 -5.48 12.20
N THR A 27 5.04 -4.47 11.42
CA THR A 27 6.13 -3.58 11.77
C THR A 27 5.80 -2.80 13.05
N ALA A 28 4.57 -2.32 13.15
CA ALA A 28 4.15 -1.58 14.31
C ALA A 28 4.20 -2.43 15.57
N LEU A 29 3.83 -3.69 15.45
CA LEU A 29 3.87 -4.59 16.60
C LEU A 29 5.30 -4.89 17.04
N LYS A 30 6.22 -4.93 16.08
CA LYS A 30 7.61 -5.24 16.40
C LYS A 30 8.39 -4.01 16.85
N GLU A 31 8.18 -2.89 16.18
CA GLU A 31 9.05 -1.72 16.35
C GLU A 31 8.34 -0.53 16.94
N GLY A 32 7.02 -0.58 17.02
CA GLY A 32 6.26 0.54 17.55
C GLY A 32 5.63 1.36 16.45
N LEU A 33 4.55 2.04 16.80
CA LEU A 33 3.78 2.80 15.84
C LEU A 33 4.51 4.02 15.30
N VAL A 34 5.47 4.52 16.08
CA VAL A 34 6.18 5.74 15.71
C VAL A 34 7.60 5.45 15.22
N SER A 35 7.91 4.19 14.96
CA SER A 35 9.23 3.87 14.44
C SER A 35 9.38 4.38 13.02
N ASP A 36 10.63 4.60 12.60
CA ASP A 36 10.88 5.08 11.25
C ASP A 36 10.32 4.13 10.21
N ASN A 37 10.46 2.83 10.45
CA ASN A 37 9.97 1.85 9.49
C ASN A 37 8.47 1.88 9.40
N THR A 38 7.79 1.99 10.53
CA THR A 38 6.33 2.06 10.53
C THR A 38 5.87 3.31 9.77
N VAL A 39 6.51 4.43 10.00
CA VAL A 39 6.16 5.68 9.34
C VAL A 39 6.36 5.55 7.83
N LYS A 40 7.46 4.95 7.42
CA LYS A 40 7.72 4.77 5.98
C LYS A 40 6.67 3.89 5.33
N VAL A 41 6.30 2.80 5.98
CA VAL A 41 5.29 1.92 5.43
C VAL A 41 3.95 2.63 5.37
N SER A 42 3.63 3.43 6.36
CA SER A 42 2.40 4.20 6.35
C SER A 42 2.36 5.19 5.19
N GLN A 43 3.49 5.80 4.88
CA GLN A 43 3.56 6.73 3.76
C GLN A 43 3.35 6.01 2.42
N ILE A 44 3.90 4.81 2.31
CA ILE A 44 3.69 4.02 1.10
C ILE A 44 2.22 3.66 0.97
N LEU A 45 1.59 3.29 2.08
CA LEU A 45 0.18 2.97 2.07
C LEU A 45 -0.66 4.18 1.64
N ASP A 46 -0.30 5.36 2.14
CA ASP A 46 -0.99 6.59 1.75
C ASP A 46 -0.94 6.80 0.24
N ARG A 47 0.22 6.57 -0.35
CA ARG A 47 0.35 6.73 -1.80
C ARG A 47 -0.54 5.76 -2.54
N LYS A 48 -0.58 4.52 -2.09
CA LYS A 48 -1.42 3.54 -2.74
C LYS A 48 -2.89 3.89 -2.62
N LEU A 49 -3.28 4.41 -1.47
CA LEU A 49 -4.66 4.83 -1.30
C LEU A 49 -5.00 6.02 -2.21
N ASN A 50 -4.06 6.94 -2.38
CA ASN A 50 -4.27 8.06 -3.31
C ASN A 50 -4.41 7.56 -4.73
N GLU A 51 -3.61 6.58 -5.13
CA GLU A 51 -3.73 5.99 -6.46
C GLU A 51 -5.10 5.38 -6.65
N LEU A 52 -5.59 4.71 -5.63
CA LEU A 52 -6.92 4.09 -5.72
C LEU A 52 -7.99 5.15 -5.90
N GLU A 53 -7.88 6.26 -5.17
CA GLU A 53 -8.84 7.35 -5.31
C GLU A 53 -8.85 7.94 -6.71
N GLU A 54 -7.69 7.99 -7.35
CA GLU A 54 -7.61 8.52 -8.70
C GLU A 54 -8.28 7.61 -9.71
N ILE A 55 -8.31 6.32 -9.44
CA ILE A 55 -8.97 5.37 -10.32
C ILE A 55 -10.47 5.51 -10.23
N TYR A 56 -10.97 5.78 -9.06
CA TYR A 56 -12.40 5.99 -8.85
C TYR A 56 -12.82 7.38 -9.31
#